data_4c78c4a16b9932826f843207c4501917
#
_entry.id   4c78c4a16b9932826f843207c4501917
#
_cell.length_a   1.000
_cell.length_b   1.000
_cell.length_c   1.000
_cell.angle_alpha   90.00
_cell.angle_beta   90.00
_cell.angle_gamma   90.00
#
_symmetry.space_group_name_H-M   'P 1'
#
loop_
_entity.id
_entity.type
_entity.pdbx_description
1 polymer ?
#
loop_
_entity_poly.entity_id
_entity_poly.type
_entity_poly.pdbx_seq_one_letter_code
_entity_poly.pdbx_strand_id
1 'polypeptide(L)'
;MQPLPKDHPPVPQPKVGILLINLGTPDALDYWSMRRYLGEFLSDQRVVELPKILWQLILQGPILTFRPTKSAKAYREIWNTELDESPLRTITREQTEALRARLANEPVQIEYAMRYGNPSIPSVLNEMFAQGCWKILCVPLYPQYASSTTGSVVDKIGDTLKAMRWQPTIRVSPPFYDDP
;
A
#
# COMPACT_ATOMS: atom_id res chain seq x y z
N MET A 1 35.95 17.38 -1.79
CA MET A 1 35.58 16.09 -1.13
C MET A 1 36.88 15.31 -0.95
N GLN A 2 37.21 14.85 0.25
CA GLN A 2 38.35 13.96 0.44
C GLN A 2 38.01 12.58 -0.15
N PRO A 3 38.95 11.93 -0.84
CA PRO A 3 38.73 10.57 -1.36
C PRO A 3 38.52 9.58 -0.20
N LEU A 4 37.61 8.64 -0.39
CA LEU A 4 37.37 7.56 0.59
C LEU A 4 38.64 6.71 0.78
N PRO A 5 38.86 6.15 1.99
CA PRO A 5 39.96 5.21 2.23
C PRO A 5 39.92 4.06 1.22
N LYS A 6 41.10 3.49 0.87
CA LYS A 6 41.20 2.43 -0.15
C LYS A 6 40.48 1.13 0.24
N ASP A 7 40.32 0.90 1.53
CA ASP A 7 39.63 -0.24 2.15
C ASP A 7 38.16 0.05 2.53
N HIS A 8 37.65 1.23 2.14
CA HIS A 8 36.26 1.57 2.41
C HIS A 8 35.32 0.66 1.63
N PRO A 9 34.29 0.06 2.29
CA PRO A 9 33.29 -0.73 1.58
C PRO A 9 32.63 0.11 0.48
N PRO A 10 32.22 -0.51 -0.64
CA PRO A 10 31.54 0.22 -1.72
C PRO A 10 30.29 0.90 -1.17
N VAL A 11 30.20 2.21 -1.36
CA VAL A 11 29.00 2.99 -1.01
C VAL A 11 27.95 2.73 -2.08
N PRO A 12 26.82 2.09 -1.76
CA PRO A 12 25.76 1.87 -2.73
C PRO A 12 25.26 3.19 -3.27
N GLN A 13 25.09 3.31 -4.58
CA GLN A 13 24.41 4.46 -5.16
C GLN A 13 22.95 4.46 -4.72
N PRO A 14 22.43 5.53 -4.10
CA PRO A 14 21.04 5.58 -3.65
C PRO A 14 20.11 5.55 -4.85
N LYS A 15 19.21 4.58 -4.87
CA LYS A 15 18.14 4.50 -5.87
C LYS A 15 16.98 5.41 -5.47
N VAL A 16 16.29 5.92 -6.48
CA VAL A 16 14.99 6.57 -6.31
C VAL A 16 13.90 5.52 -6.48
N GLY A 17 12.94 5.49 -5.56
CA GLY A 17 11.77 4.61 -5.63
C GLY A 17 10.50 5.37 -5.97
N ILE A 18 9.59 4.73 -6.69
CA ILE A 18 8.20 5.16 -6.88
C ILE A 18 7.32 4.03 -6.34
N LEU A 19 6.47 4.35 -5.39
CA LEU A 19 5.54 3.39 -4.78
C LEU A 19 4.11 3.80 -5.09
N LEU A 20 3.46 3.08 -6.00
CA LEU A 20 2.05 3.25 -6.29
C LEU A 20 1.23 2.61 -5.16
N ILE A 21 0.23 3.31 -4.62
CA ILE A 21 -0.54 2.80 -3.47
C ILE A 21 -2.02 2.88 -3.79
N ASN A 22 -2.69 1.72 -3.72
CA ASN A 22 -4.12 1.63 -3.90
C ASN A 22 -4.83 1.14 -2.63
N LEU A 23 -6.16 1.16 -2.62
CA LEU A 23 -6.99 0.83 -1.46
C LEU A 23 -6.68 -0.56 -0.90
N GLY A 24 -6.62 -1.51 -1.77
CA GLY A 24 -6.45 -2.90 -1.38
C GLY A 24 -7.69 -3.75 -1.57
N THR A 25 -7.49 -5.04 -1.36
CA THR A 25 -8.45 -6.08 -1.68
C THR A 25 -8.15 -7.33 -0.85
N PRO A 26 -9.13 -8.20 -0.60
CA PRO A 26 -8.85 -9.49 0.04
C PRO A 26 -7.92 -10.34 -0.83
N ASP A 27 -7.13 -11.20 -0.18
CA ASP A 27 -6.21 -12.10 -0.88
C ASP A 27 -6.92 -13.24 -1.59
N ALA A 28 -8.09 -13.66 -1.05
CA ALA A 28 -8.94 -14.72 -1.61
C ALA A 28 -10.39 -14.52 -1.17
N LEU A 29 -11.30 -15.28 -1.76
CA LEU A 29 -12.75 -15.23 -1.45
C LEU A 29 -13.15 -16.11 -0.26
N ASP A 30 -12.20 -16.74 0.43
CA ASP A 30 -12.49 -17.50 1.63
C ASP A 30 -12.82 -16.60 2.82
N TYR A 31 -13.47 -17.20 3.83
CA TYR A 31 -13.92 -16.49 5.02
C TYR A 31 -12.77 -15.76 5.75
N TRP A 32 -11.62 -16.41 5.92
CA TRP A 32 -10.54 -15.88 6.72
C TRP A 32 -9.78 -14.75 6.00
N SER A 33 -9.56 -14.87 4.70
CA SER A 33 -8.97 -13.83 3.88
C SER A 33 -9.85 -12.58 3.84
N MET A 34 -11.16 -12.79 3.67
CA MET A 34 -12.12 -11.70 3.72
C MET A 34 -12.22 -11.06 5.11
N ARG A 35 -12.19 -11.87 6.18
CA ARG A 35 -12.21 -11.39 7.57
C ARG A 35 -10.97 -10.54 7.89
N ARG A 36 -9.78 -10.97 7.47
CA ARG A 36 -8.53 -10.20 7.68
C ARG A 36 -8.61 -8.84 6.98
N TYR A 37 -8.98 -8.84 5.70
CA TYR A 37 -9.12 -7.62 4.92
C TYR A 37 -10.14 -6.65 5.52
N LEU A 38 -11.35 -7.13 5.82
CA LEU A 38 -12.39 -6.31 6.45
C LEU A 38 -12.00 -5.84 7.86
N GLY A 39 -11.30 -6.68 8.62
CA GLY A 39 -10.78 -6.34 9.94
C GLY A 39 -9.78 -5.19 9.87
N GLU A 40 -8.84 -5.22 8.94
CA GLU A 40 -7.88 -4.14 8.73
C GLU A 40 -8.57 -2.86 8.25
N PHE A 41 -9.43 -2.97 7.22
CA PHE A 41 -10.14 -1.84 6.63
C PHE A 41 -11.06 -1.12 7.62
N LEU A 42 -11.88 -1.89 8.34
CA LEU A 42 -12.87 -1.32 9.27
C LEU A 42 -12.26 -0.94 10.64
N SER A 43 -11.04 -1.35 10.94
CA SER A 43 -10.31 -0.90 12.14
C SER A 43 -9.66 0.48 11.98
N ASP A 44 -9.58 0.98 10.75
CA ASP A 44 -9.01 2.29 10.48
C ASP A 44 -9.96 3.39 10.97
N GLN A 45 -9.46 4.23 11.87
CA GLN A 45 -10.24 5.34 12.43
C GLN A 45 -10.54 6.45 11.41
N ARG A 46 -9.79 6.52 10.32
CA ARG A 46 -10.11 7.42 9.21
C ARG A 46 -11.26 6.91 8.34
N VAL A 47 -11.59 5.62 8.45
CA VAL A 47 -12.73 5.00 7.75
C VAL A 47 -13.95 4.97 8.65
N VAL A 48 -13.76 4.65 9.95
CA VAL A 48 -14.84 4.57 10.93
C VAL A 48 -14.48 5.43 12.14
N GLU A 49 -15.08 6.61 12.20
CA GLU A 49 -14.83 7.65 13.22
C GLU A 49 -15.66 7.42 14.50
N LEU A 50 -15.60 6.20 15.05
CA LEU A 50 -16.24 5.85 16.32
C LEU A 50 -15.20 5.66 17.43
N PRO A 51 -15.58 5.78 18.72
CA PRO A 51 -14.67 5.50 19.82
C PRO A 51 -14.08 4.10 19.69
N LYS A 52 -12.75 4.01 19.60
CA LYS A 52 -12.00 2.81 19.22
C LYS A 52 -12.40 1.56 20.00
N ILE A 53 -12.54 1.67 21.32
CA ILE A 53 -12.85 0.52 22.18
C ILE A 53 -14.25 -0.03 21.86
N LEU A 54 -15.26 0.85 21.81
CA LEU A 54 -16.63 0.47 21.51
C LEU A 54 -16.73 -0.12 20.10
N TRP A 55 -16.09 0.52 19.12
CA TRP A 55 -16.09 0.04 17.76
C TRP A 55 -15.43 -1.34 17.63
N GLN A 56 -14.29 -1.58 18.29
CA GLN A 56 -13.62 -2.88 18.23
C GLN A 56 -14.48 -4.02 18.78
N LEU A 57 -15.28 -3.80 19.82
CA LEU A 57 -16.22 -4.81 20.32
C LEU A 57 -17.29 -5.17 19.27
N ILE A 58 -17.85 -4.16 18.61
CA ILE A 58 -18.85 -4.34 17.54
C ILE A 58 -18.20 -4.98 16.31
N LEU A 59 -17.02 -4.55 15.95
CA LEU A 59 -16.30 -5.04 14.78
C LEU A 59 -15.92 -6.51 14.94
N GLN A 60 -15.22 -6.86 16.02
CA GLN A 60 -14.73 -8.24 16.23
C GLN A 60 -15.87 -9.24 16.52
N GLY A 61 -16.97 -8.79 17.11
CA GLY A 61 -18.16 -9.59 17.37
C GLY A 61 -19.01 -9.77 16.10
N PRO A 62 -20.14 -9.07 16.00
CA PRO A 62 -21.12 -9.36 14.95
C PRO A 62 -20.61 -9.05 13.54
N ILE A 63 -19.85 -7.95 13.34
CA ILE A 63 -19.49 -7.53 11.98
C ILE A 63 -18.57 -8.57 11.33
N LEU A 64 -17.44 -8.89 11.93
CA LEU A 64 -16.47 -9.82 11.36
C LEU A 64 -16.89 -11.30 11.49
N THR A 65 -18.02 -11.60 12.14
CA THR A 65 -18.62 -12.92 12.13
C THR A 65 -19.48 -13.14 10.89
N PHE A 66 -20.30 -12.18 10.51
CA PHE A 66 -21.29 -12.37 9.44
C PHE A 66 -20.94 -11.69 8.13
N ARG A 67 -20.28 -10.54 8.18
CA ARG A 67 -19.98 -9.72 6.98
C ARG A 67 -19.00 -10.39 6.02
N PRO A 68 -17.97 -11.16 6.42
CA PRO A 68 -17.04 -11.80 5.50
C PRO A 68 -17.73 -12.66 4.45
N THR A 69 -18.66 -13.53 4.85
CA THR A 69 -19.40 -14.40 3.92
C THR A 69 -20.26 -13.60 2.93
N LYS A 70 -20.92 -12.53 3.41
CA LYS A 70 -21.72 -11.66 2.54
C LYS A 70 -20.84 -10.88 1.56
N SER A 71 -19.72 -10.33 2.03
CA SER A 71 -18.78 -9.61 1.18
C SER A 71 -18.12 -10.52 0.14
N ALA A 72 -17.74 -11.74 0.51
CA ALA A 72 -17.17 -12.71 -0.43
C ALA A 72 -18.13 -13.01 -1.60
N LYS A 73 -19.43 -13.03 -1.37
CA LYS A 73 -20.42 -13.21 -2.47
C LYS A 73 -20.39 -12.04 -3.43
N ALA A 74 -20.34 -10.79 -2.94
CA ALA A 74 -20.27 -9.60 -3.80
C ALA A 74 -18.94 -9.53 -4.57
N TYR A 75 -17.81 -9.85 -3.91
CA TYR A 75 -16.51 -9.90 -4.58
C TYR A 75 -16.45 -10.97 -5.67
N ARG A 76 -17.16 -12.09 -5.51
CA ARG A 76 -17.19 -13.17 -6.52
C ARG A 76 -17.76 -12.71 -7.86
N GLU A 77 -18.69 -11.76 -7.85
CA GLU A 77 -19.32 -11.24 -9.07
C GLU A 77 -18.33 -10.47 -9.97
N ILE A 78 -17.28 -9.92 -9.38
CA ILE A 78 -16.26 -9.13 -10.08
C ILE A 78 -14.89 -9.82 -10.09
N TRP A 79 -14.75 -11.01 -9.49
CA TRP A 79 -13.47 -11.67 -9.29
C TRP A 79 -12.88 -12.15 -10.61
N ASN A 80 -11.61 -11.85 -10.85
CA ASN A 80 -10.88 -12.40 -11.98
C ASN A 80 -10.57 -13.88 -11.69
N THR A 81 -11.32 -14.77 -12.32
CA THR A 81 -11.19 -16.22 -12.12
C THR A 81 -9.95 -16.83 -12.75
N GLU A 82 -9.36 -16.18 -13.76
CA GLU A 82 -8.13 -16.65 -14.40
C GLU A 82 -6.90 -16.41 -13.54
N LEU A 83 -6.85 -15.24 -12.88
CA LEU A 83 -5.74 -14.83 -12.03
C LEU A 83 -6.01 -15.08 -10.54
N ASP A 84 -7.19 -15.54 -10.20
CA ASP A 84 -7.68 -15.72 -8.82
C ASP A 84 -7.45 -14.48 -7.94
N GLU A 85 -7.78 -13.30 -8.45
CA GLU A 85 -7.63 -12.05 -7.74
C GLU A 85 -8.70 -11.01 -8.10
N SER A 86 -8.78 -9.93 -7.34
CA SER A 86 -9.70 -8.83 -7.65
C SER A 86 -9.21 -7.99 -8.83
N PRO A 87 -10.11 -7.37 -9.61
CA PRO A 87 -9.74 -6.44 -10.68
C PRO A 87 -8.87 -5.29 -10.20
N LEU A 88 -9.07 -4.83 -8.97
CA LEU A 88 -8.23 -3.76 -8.40
C LEU A 88 -6.75 -4.17 -8.32
N ARG A 89 -6.46 -5.41 -7.92
CA ARG A 89 -5.08 -5.93 -7.87
C ARG A 89 -4.51 -6.07 -9.27
N THR A 90 -5.26 -6.67 -10.20
CA THR A 90 -4.86 -6.80 -11.60
C THR A 90 -4.50 -5.46 -12.20
N ILE A 91 -5.42 -4.49 -12.15
CA ILE A 91 -5.24 -3.15 -12.73
C ILE A 91 -4.05 -2.42 -12.08
N THR A 92 -3.91 -2.48 -10.75
CA THR A 92 -2.79 -1.82 -10.07
C THR A 92 -1.44 -2.41 -10.49
N ARG A 93 -1.36 -3.73 -10.67
CA ARG A 93 -0.16 -4.39 -11.21
C ARG A 93 0.11 -3.96 -12.65
N GLU A 94 -0.88 -3.97 -13.51
CA GLU A 94 -0.75 -3.54 -14.91
C GLU A 94 -0.31 -2.07 -15.02
N GLN A 95 -0.86 -1.17 -14.22
CA GLN A 95 -0.41 0.22 -14.13
C GLN A 95 1.05 0.31 -13.72
N THR A 96 1.47 -0.51 -12.76
CA THR A 96 2.86 -0.57 -12.30
C THR A 96 3.79 -1.04 -13.41
N GLU A 97 3.43 -2.11 -14.14
CA GLU A 97 4.22 -2.61 -15.27
C GLU A 97 4.28 -1.61 -16.43
N ALA A 98 3.17 -0.96 -16.75
CA ALA A 98 3.14 0.10 -17.77
C ALA A 98 4.06 1.27 -17.40
N LEU A 99 4.07 1.67 -16.12
CA LEU A 99 4.97 2.73 -15.66
C LEU A 99 6.44 2.28 -15.68
N ARG A 100 6.73 1.03 -15.30
CA ARG A 100 8.07 0.45 -15.43
C ARG A 100 8.57 0.47 -16.88
N ALA A 101 7.72 0.07 -17.81
CA ALA A 101 8.06 0.10 -19.23
C ALA A 101 8.32 1.53 -19.74
N ARG A 102 7.51 2.49 -19.30
CA ARG A 102 7.65 3.90 -19.70
C ARG A 102 8.92 4.55 -19.14
N LEU A 103 9.37 4.14 -17.96
CA LEU A 103 10.54 4.67 -17.27
C LEU A 103 11.74 3.70 -17.31
N ALA A 104 11.77 2.76 -18.26
CA ALA A 104 12.80 1.72 -18.34
C ALA A 104 14.24 2.25 -18.47
N ASN A 105 14.41 3.47 -19.00
CA ASN A 105 15.71 4.13 -19.14
C ASN A 105 16.09 5.00 -17.94
N GLU A 106 15.20 5.16 -16.97
CA GLU A 106 15.44 5.97 -15.78
C GLU A 106 15.95 5.10 -14.62
N PRO A 107 16.87 5.61 -13.77
CA PRO A 107 17.42 4.87 -12.64
C PRO A 107 16.42 4.85 -11.46
N VAL A 108 15.18 4.41 -11.70
CA VAL A 108 14.11 4.35 -10.71
C VAL A 108 13.63 2.93 -10.50
N GLN A 109 13.27 2.60 -9.27
CA GLN A 109 12.60 1.35 -8.94
C GLN A 109 11.11 1.64 -8.69
N ILE A 110 10.22 0.88 -9.32
CA ILE A 110 8.79 1.12 -9.26
C ILE A 110 8.11 -0.13 -8.69
N GLU A 111 7.34 0.07 -7.61
CA GLU A 111 6.59 -0.98 -6.94
C GLU A 111 5.17 -0.52 -6.66
N TYR A 112 4.29 -1.46 -6.29
CA TYR A 112 2.98 -1.11 -5.78
C TYR A 112 2.72 -1.73 -4.40
N ALA A 113 1.86 -1.09 -3.64
CA ALA A 113 1.38 -1.60 -2.36
C ALA A 113 -0.11 -1.35 -2.20
N MET A 114 -0.71 -2.10 -1.30
CA MET A 114 -2.10 -1.95 -0.89
C MET A 114 -2.17 -1.31 0.49
N ARG A 115 -3.12 -0.37 0.66
CA ARG A 115 -3.36 0.22 1.97
C ARG A 115 -3.90 -0.83 2.94
N TYR A 116 -4.76 -1.73 2.45
CA TYR A 116 -5.30 -2.86 3.20
C TYR A 116 -5.06 -4.15 2.42
N GLY A 117 -4.57 -5.19 3.12
CA GLY A 117 -4.19 -6.46 2.50
C GLY A 117 -2.79 -6.45 1.91
N ASN A 118 -2.57 -7.24 0.86
CA ASN A 118 -1.23 -7.51 0.31
C ASN A 118 -1.08 -7.12 -1.18
N PRO A 119 0.15 -6.74 -1.61
CA PRO A 119 1.34 -6.48 -0.80
C PRO A 119 1.16 -5.23 0.08
N SER A 120 1.53 -5.31 1.34
CA SER A 120 1.27 -4.23 2.30
C SER A 120 2.28 -3.08 2.16
N ILE A 121 1.87 -1.84 2.51
CA ILE A 121 2.78 -0.68 2.54
C ILE A 121 4.04 -0.97 3.37
N PRO A 122 3.95 -1.53 4.60
CA PRO A 122 5.14 -1.82 5.38
C PRO A 122 6.08 -2.82 4.70
N SER A 123 5.56 -3.89 4.11
CA SER A 123 6.40 -4.91 3.46
C SER A 123 7.17 -4.33 2.27
N VAL A 124 6.47 -3.61 1.38
CA VAL A 124 7.08 -3.06 0.18
C VAL A 124 8.06 -1.92 0.50
N LEU A 125 7.73 -1.02 1.43
CA LEU A 125 8.65 0.04 1.85
C LEU A 125 9.95 -0.52 2.45
N ASN A 126 9.86 -1.54 3.31
CA ASN A 126 11.04 -2.18 3.89
C ASN A 126 11.89 -2.88 2.81
N GLU A 127 11.26 -3.56 1.85
CA GLU A 127 11.96 -4.20 0.75
C GLU A 127 12.65 -3.19 -0.16
N MET A 128 11.96 -2.15 -0.61
CA MET A 128 12.55 -1.07 -1.42
C MET A 128 13.72 -0.42 -0.70
N PHE A 129 13.60 -0.16 0.60
CA PHE A 129 14.67 0.40 1.40
C PHE A 129 15.88 -0.54 1.49
N ALA A 130 15.67 -1.83 1.72
CA ALA A 130 16.72 -2.85 1.74
C ALA A 130 17.44 -2.96 0.39
N GLN A 131 16.75 -2.69 -0.72
CA GLN A 131 17.30 -2.67 -2.08
C GLN A 131 18.00 -1.35 -2.45
N GLY A 132 18.11 -0.41 -1.49
CA GLY A 132 18.83 0.85 -1.65
C GLY A 132 17.97 2.04 -2.12
N CYS A 133 16.64 1.94 -2.11
CA CYS A 133 15.75 3.07 -2.37
C CYS A 133 15.66 3.96 -1.12
N TRP A 134 16.54 4.96 -1.06
CA TRP A 134 16.60 5.90 0.09
C TRP A 134 15.76 7.16 -0.11
N LYS A 135 15.22 7.35 -1.31
CA LYS A 135 14.29 8.43 -1.67
C LYS A 135 13.10 7.78 -2.37
N ILE A 136 11.93 7.83 -1.76
CA ILE A 136 10.73 7.17 -2.30
C ILE A 136 9.61 8.19 -2.46
N LEU A 137 9.06 8.27 -3.67
CA LEU A 137 7.83 8.97 -3.96
C LEU A 137 6.68 7.99 -3.81
N CYS A 138 5.82 8.21 -2.84
CA CYS A 138 4.57 7.49 -2.65
C CYS A 138 3.45 8.17 -3.44
N VAL A 139 2.77 7.43 -4.30
CA VAL A 139 1.69 7.92 -5.17
C VAL A 139 0.40 7.20 -4.81
N PRO A 140 -0.44 7.77 -3.91
CA PRO A 140 -1.77 7.24 -3.68
C PRO A 140 -2.61 7.37 -4.95
N LEU A 141 -3.14 6.24 -5.45
CA LEU A 141 -3.90 6.19 -6.71
C LEU A 141 -5.36 6.67 -6.52
N TYR A 142 -5.53 7.74 -5.77
CA TYR A 142 -6.81 8.43 -5.56
C TYR A 142 -6.71 9.84 -6.14
N PRO A 143 -7.48 10.17 -7.19
CA PRO A 143 -7.42 11.50 -7.80
C PRO A 143 -7.72 12.62 -6.81
N GLN A 144 -8.75 12.47 -5.97
CA GLN A 144 -9.12 13.42 -4.93
C GLN A 144 -8.55 13.03 -3.57
N TYR A 145 -8.30 14.02 -2.73
CA TYR A 145 -7.98 13.81 -1.32
C TYR A 145 -9.25 13.49 -0.52
N ALA A 146 -9.16 12.46 0.31
CA ALA A 146 -10.08 12.23 1.42
C ALA A 146 -9.31 11.72 2.65
N SER A 147 -9.86 11.95 3.85
CA SER A 147 -9.28 11.44 5.09
C SER A 147 -9.14 9.92 5.06
N SER A 148 -10.17 9.22 4.59
CA SER A 148 -10.23 7.76 4.49
C SER A 148 -9.42 7.16 3.33
N THR A 149 -8.85 7.97 2.45
CA THR A 149 -8.02 7.54 1.30
C THR A 149 -6.57 7.98 1.49
N THR A 150 -6.19 9.11 0.91
CA THR A 150 -4.82 9.64 1.02
C THR A 150 -4.39 9.85 2.47
N GLY A 151 -5.26 10.35 3.34
CA GLY A 151 -4.96 10.53 4.76
C GLY A 151 -4.59 9.20 5.45
N SER A 152 -5.38 8.15 5.22
CA SER A 152 -5.13 6.80 5.73
C SER A 152 -3.81 6.20 5.20
N VAL A 153 -3.49 6.44 3.92
CA VAL A 153 -2.20 6.02 3.33
C VAL A 153 -1.03 6.72 4.02
N VAL A 154 -1.13 8.04 4.23
CA VAL A 154 -0.07 8.83 4.89
C VAL A 154 0.15 8.36 6.34
N ASP A 155 -0.91 8.08 7.09
CA ASP A 155 -0.79 7.52 8.44
C ASP A 155 -0.04 6.17 8.43
N LYS A 156 -0.39 5.28 7.49
CA LYS A 156 0.26 3.96 7.39
C LYS A 156 1.74 4.07 7.01
N ILE A 157 2.09 5.00 6.13
CA ILE A 157 3.50 5.31 5.82
C ILE A 157 4.20 5.82 7.07
N GLY A 158 3.60 6.77 7.79
CA GLY A 158 4.14 7.33 9.04
C GLY A 158 4.39 6.25 10.11
N ASP A 159 3.42 5.36 10.33
CA ASP A 159 3.55 4.23 11.26
C ASP A 159 4.68 3.27 10.83
N THR A 160 4.82 3.04 9.52
CA THR A 160 5.91 2.22 9.00
C THR A 160 7.27 2.85 9.26
N LEU A 161 7.42 4.14 8.96
CA LEU A 161 8.66 4.89 9.20
C LEU A 161 9.02 4.93 10.69
N LYS A 162 8.02 5.14 11.55
CA LYS A 162 8.21 5.16 13.01
C LYS A 162 8.77 3.83 13.54
N ALA A 163 8.44 2.70 12.91
CA ALA A 163 8.96 1.39 13.27
C ALA A 163 10.37 1.12 12.74
N MET A 164 10.84 1.87 11.74
CA MET A 164 12.16 1.71 11.14
C MET A 164 13.23 2.41 11.97
N ARG A 165 14.38 1.75 12.18
CA ARG A 165 15.54 2.36 12.88
C ARG A 165 16.22 3.43 12.02
N TRP A 166 16.29 3.21 10.70
CA TRP A 166 16.77 4.17 9.70
C TRP A 166 15.70 4.32 8.62
N GLN A 167 15.34 5.53 8.29
CA GLN A 167 14.20 5.86 7.45
C GLN A 167 14.64 6.40 6.10
N PRO A 168 13.98 6.00 5.00
CA PRO A 168 14.13 6.67 3.72
C PRO A 168 13.53 8.08 3.75
N THR A 169 13.95 8.92 2.81
CA THR A 169 13.24 10.18 2.54
C THR A 169 11.97 9.87 1.76
N ILE A 170 10.82 10.25 2.31
CA ILE A 170 9.51 10.02 1.69
C ILE A 170 8.93 11.35 1.18
N ARG A 171 8.35 11.30 0.00
CA ARG A 171 7.40 12.30 -0.50
C ARG A 171 6.10 11.61 -0.87
N VAL A 172 4.99 12.29 -0.67
CA VAL A 172 3.66 11.84 -1.13
C VAL A 172 3.22 12.80 -2.22
N SER A 173 2.71 12.25 -3.34
CA SER A 173 2.20 13.08 -4.44
C SER A 173 0.98 13.89 -3.99
N PRO A 174 0.78 15.10 -4.50
CA PRO A 174 -0.46 15.83 -4.32
C PRO A 174 -1.64 15.09 -4.98
N PRO A 175 -2.89 15.50 -4.71
CA PRO A 175 -4.05 15.11 -5.52
C PRO A 175 -3.85 15.53 -6.99
N PHE A 176 -4.46 14.78 -7.90
CA PHE A 176 -4.29 14.96 -9.36
C PHE A 176 -5.64 14.92 -10.13
N TYR A 177 -6.72 15.31 -9.46
CA TYR A 177 -8.08 15.32 -10.03
C TYR A 177 -8.27 16.36 -11.13
N ASP A 178 -7.39 17.33 -11.21
CA ASP A 178 -7.40 18.44 -12.18
C ASP A 178 -6.24 18.35 -13.19
N ASP A 179 -5.45 17.28 -13.15
CA ASP A 179 -4.47 16.99 -14.19
C ASP A 179 -5.17 16.64 -15.52
N PRO A 180 -4.74 17.17 -16.66
CA PRO A 180 -5.36 16.96 -17.98
C PRO A 180 -5.23 15.53 -18.51
#